data_62222fbd254fb24930753c248c716577
#
_entry.id   62222fbd254fb24930753c248c716577
#
_cell.length_a   1.000
_cell.length_b   1.000
_cell.length_c   1.000
_cell.angle_alpha   90.00
_cell.angle_beta   90.00
_cell.angle_gamma   90.00
#
_symmetry.space_group_name_H-M   'P 1'
#
loop_
_entity.id
_entity.type
_entity.pdbx_description
1 polymer ?
#
loop_
_entity_poly.entity_id
_entity_poly.type
_entity_poly.pdbx_seq_one_letter_code
_entity_poly.pdbx_strand_id
1 'polypeptide(L)'
;MTFTCGTCWREFPAGWHSREQHLNATGHQAPFHECDTCDRFFGSSQAVEQHMNALDHWASDASDGDAEQFECDDCSDCFSDEDDLREHEVEDHYYCDPCDRYFQSYSNIRQHLNSRVHRISTLDCPFCKKTCNTATGLVHHLEQGACPNAPLDRDKLYQAVRQRDPKGLISKNLLGWHGSPTYRATERAYNPTARAYECYLCHRHFGALNSLDSHLNSTVHKQALYHCPNRSCGREYKSLAGVINHLESESCEFMRFESVQRNVKTIVDPRRMIAF
;
A
#
# COMPACT_ATOMS: atom_id res chain seq x y z
N MET A 1 -20.26 -20.59 40.20
CA MET A 1 -20.19 -21.91 39.55
C MET A 1 -19.56 -22.87 40.55
N THR A 2 -20.26 -23.93 40.92
CA THR A 2 -19.78 -24.94 41.88
C THR A 2 -19.55 -26.24 41.15
N PHE A 3 -18.34 -26.78 41.21
CA PHE A 3 -17.98 -28.07 40.64
C PHE A 3 -18.12 -29.16 41.70
N THR A 4 -18.52 -30.35 41.29
CA THR A 4 -18.81 -31.45 42.24
C THR A 4 -17.93 -32.65 41.95
N CYS A 5 -17.44 -33.36 42.98
CA CYS A 5 -16.75 -34.64 42.84
C CYS A 5 -17.76 -35.78 42.57
N GLY A 6 -17.58 -36.57 41.51
CA GLY A 6 -18.46 -37.69 41.18
C GLY A 6 -18.41 -38.87 42.12
N THR A 7 -17.33 -38.96 42.94
CA THR A 7 -17.16 -40.08 43.90
C THR A 7 -17.69 -39.77 45.30
N CYS A 8 -17.41 -38.53 45.81
CA CYS A 8 -17.77 -38.18 47.19
C CYS A 8 -18.77 -37.02 47.31
N TRP A 9 -19.27 -36.50 46.21
CA TRP A 9 -20.29 -35.45 46.10
C TRP A 9 -19.94 -34.14 46.79
N ARG A 10 -18.62 -33.90 47.06
CA ARG A 10 -18.12 -32.66 47.63
C ARG A 10 -18.18 -31.55 46.57
N GLU A 11 -18.72 -30.40 46.96
CA GLU A 11 -18.80 -29.22 46.15
C GLU A 11 -17.54 -28.32 46.28
N PHE A 12 -17.14 -27.74 45.15
CA PHE A 12 -15.96 -26.86 45.06
C PHE A 12 -16.38 -25.49 44.51
N PRO A 13 -16.78 -24.56 45.39
CA PRO A 13 -17.17 -23.19 44.97
C PRO A 13 -16.01 -22.35 44.49
N ALA A 14 -14.76 -22.77 44.79
CA ALA A 14 -13.54 -22.13 44.28
C ALA A 14 -13.18 -22.47 42.82
N GLY A 15 -14.05 -23.23 42.12
CA GLY A 15 -13.93 -23.54 40.72
C GLY A 15 -13.25 -24.86 40.38
N TRP A 16 -13.12 -25.11 39.08
CA TRP A 16 -12.63 -26.34 38.47
C TRP A 16 -11.27 -26.81 39.04
N HIS A 17 -10.32 -25.88 39.18
CA HIS A 17 -8.98 -26.21 39.70
C HIS A 17 -9.00 -26.86 41.10
N SER A 18 -9.89 -26.39 41.97
CA SER A 18 -10.01 -26.96 43.34
C SER A 18 -10.57 -28.38 43.28
N ARG A 19 -11.51 -28.67 42.38
CA ARG A 19 -12.00 -30.03 42.15
C ARG A 19 -10.88 -30.93 41.63
N GLU A 20 -10.13 -30.51 40.62
CA GLU A 20 -9.02 -31.27 40.05
C GLU A 20 -7.94 -31.62 41.08
N GLN A 21 -7.56 -30.69 41.94
CA GLN A 21 -6.63 -30.96 43.06
C GLN A 21 -7.17 -32.02 43.99
N HIS A 22 -8.48 -32.00 44.31
CA HIS A 22 -9.11 -33.02 45.13
C HIS A 22 -9.14 -34.38 44.45
N LEU A 23 -9.53 -34.44 43.19
CA LEU A 23 -9.57 -35.67 42.41
C LEU A 23 -8.18 -36.33 42.35
N ASN A 24 -7.16 -35.57 42.06
CA ASN A 24 -5.77 -36.01 41.99
C ASN A 24 -5.24 -36.48 43.39
N ALA A 25 -5.59 -35.75 44.43
CA ALA A 25 -5.12 -36.07 45.81
C ALA A 25 -5.79 -37.28 46.43
N THR A 26 -7.02 -37.61 46.02
CA THR A 26 -7.85 -38.67 46.63
C THR A 26 -8.06 -39.88 45.73
N GLY A 27 -7.70 -39.78 44.44
CA GLY A 27 -8.02 -40.81 43.43
C GLY A 27 -9.50 -40.88 43.09
N HIS A 28 -10.26 -39.83 43.41
CA HIS A 28 -11.68 -39.74 43.06
C HIS A 28 -11.86 -39.38 41.59
N GLN A 29 -13.06 -39.66 41.05
CA GLN A 29 -13.37 -39.37 39.66
C GLN A 29 -14.35 -38.21 39.53
N ALA A 30 -14.31 -37.51 38.41
CA ALA A 30 -15.32 -36.54 38.01
C ALA A 30 -16.68 -37.22 37.76
N PRO A 31 -17.81 -36.52 37.78
CA PRO A 31 -19.10 -37.06 37.38
C PRO A 31 -19.07 -37.58 35.94
N PHE A 32 -19.65 -38.77 35.68
CA PHE A 32 -19.55 -39.44 34.37
C PHE A 32 -20.33 -38.76 33.24
N HIS A 33 -21.28 -37.91 33.54
CA HIS A 33 -22.15 -37.26 32.54
C HIS A 33 -22.23 -35.77 32.82
N GLU A 34 -21.07 -35.11 32.85
CA GLU A 34 -20.93 -33.65 33.00
C GLU A 34 -21.08 -32.94 31.65
N CYS A 35 -21.72 -31.79 31.64
CA CYS A 35 -21.79 -30.98 30.44
C CYS A 35 -20.43 -30.28 30.19
N ASP A 36 -19.96 -30.25 28.96
CA ASP A 36 -18.66 -29.72 28.59
C ASP A 36 -18.51 -28.19 28.81
N THR A 37 -19.64 -27.49 28.84
CA THR A 37 -19.64 -26.00 28.91
C THR A 37 -20.21 -25.47 30.24
N CYS A 38 -21.04 -26.22 30.97
CA CYS A 38 -21.60 -25.76 32.25
C CYS A 38 -21.46 -26.81 33.34
N ASP A 39 -21.60 -26.39 34.61
CA ASP A 39 -21.39 -27.22 35.81
C ASP A 39 -22.50 -28.26 36.06
N ARG A 40 -23.35 -28.58 35.09
CA ARG A 40 -24.42 -29.54 35.23
C ARG A 40 -23.95 -30.94 34.89
N PHE A 41 -24.36 -31.90 35.71
CA PHE A 41 -24.16 -33.29 35.45
C PHE A 41 -25.51 -34.01 35.39
N PHE A 42 -25.56 -35.14 34.70
CA PHE A 42 -26.77 -35.83 34.33
C PHE A 42 -26.66 -37.30 34.69
N GLY A 43 -27.81 -37.95 34.86
CA GLY A 43 -27.88 -39.38 35.23
C GLY A 43 -27.61 -40.35 34.08
N SER A 44 -27.47 -39.89 32.85
CA SER A 44 -27.17 -40.71 31.69
C SER A 44 -26.53 -39.90 30.56
N SER A 45 -25.80 -40.58 29.68
CA SER A 45 -25.21 -40.02 28.47
C SER A 45 -26.27 -39.34 27.58
N GLN A 46 -27.43 -39.98 27.41
CA GLN A 46 -28.50 -39.40 26.58
C GLN A 46 -29.05 -38.09 27.15
N ALA A 47 -29.10 -37.94 28.49
CA ALA A 47 -29.60 -36.72 29.14
C ALA A 47 -28.60 -35.57 28.99
N VAL A 48 -27.29 -35.84 29.08
CA VAL A 48 -26.26 -34.79 28.84
C VAL A 48 -26.21 -34.38 27.37
N GLU A 49 -26.31 -35.32 26.43
CA GLU A 49 -26.39 -35.01 24.99
C GLU A 49 -27.61 -34.16 24.63
N GLN A 50 -28.77 -34.46 25.20
CA GLN A 50 -29.98 -33.66 25.00
C GLN A 50 -29.82 -32.25 25.54
N HIS A 51 -29.18 -32.08 26.70
CA HIS A 51 -28.86 -30.76 27.25
C HIS A 51 -27.84 -30.00 26.40
N MET A 52 -26.78 -30.66 25.95
CA MET A 52 -25.75 -30.06 25.14
C MET A 52 -26.30 -29.63 23.76
N ASN A 53 -27.13 -30.44 23.14
CA ASN A 53 -27.81 -30.11 21.89
C ASN A 53 -28.85 -28.98 22.06
N ALA A 54 -29.55 -28.91 23.16
CA ALA A 54 -30.60 -27.91 23.40
C ALA A 54 -30.03 -26.50 23.68
N LEU A 55 -28.82 -26.42 24.22
CA LEU A 55 -28.18 -25.17 24.64
C LEU A 55 -26.90 -24.85 23.86
N ASP A 56 -26.57 -25.68 22.88
CA ASP A 56 -25.31 -25.58 22.11
C ASP A 56 -24.06 -25.57 23.03
N HIS A 57 -24.12 -26.46 24.05
CA HIS A 57 -23.09 -26.59 25.09
C HIS A 57 -22.10 -27.72 24.76
N TRP A 58 -21.82 -27.95 23.49
CA TRP A 58 -20.70 -28.79 23.13
C TRP A 58 -19.40 -28.08 23.47
N ALA A 59 -18.42 -28.82 24.02
CA ALA A 59 -17.07 -28.29 23.96
C ALA A 59 -16.81 -27.93 22.49
N SER A 60 -16.51 -26.69 22.19
CA SER A 60 -15.87 -26.43 20.93
C SER A 60 -14.68 -27.37 20.93
N ASP A 61 -14.70 -28.34 20.02
CA ASP A 61 -13.53 -29.14 19.73
C ASP A 61 -12.39 -28.13 19.52
N ALA A 62 -11.59 -27.89 20.58
CA ALA A 62 -10.21 -27.66 20.39
C ALA A 62 -9.68 -28.99 19.84
N SER A 63 -10.14 -29.34 18.61
CA SER A 63 -9.34 -30.18 17.77
C SER A 63 -7.98 -29.49 17.76
N ASP A 64 -6.99 -30.23 18.25
CA ASP A 64 -5.64 -30.14 17.73
C ASP A 64 -5.75 -30.49 16.23
N GLY A 65 -6.56 -29.73 15.48
CA GLY A 65 -6.45 -29.57 14.07
C GLY A 65 -5.19 -28.75 13.97
N ASP A 66 -4.17 -29.28 13.32
CA ASP A 66 -3.05 -28.56 12.80
C ASP A 66 -3.62 -27.27 12.21
N ALA A 67 -3.62 -26.19 12.98
CA ALA A 67 -3.86 -24.86 12.43
C ALA A 67 -2.77 -24.74 11.40
N GLU A 68 -3.15 -24.77 10.13
CA GLU A 68 -2.20 -24.56 9.03
C GLU A 68 -1.45 -23.28 9.38
N GLN A 69 -0.24 -23.46 9.87
CA GLN A 69 0.65 -22.35 10.16
C GLN A 69 1.35 -22.01 8.86
N PHE A 70 1.23 -20.78 8.47
CA PHE A 70 1.87 -20.25 7.28
C PHE A 70 3.28 -19.80 7.68
N GLU A 71 4.28 -20.59 7.32
CA GLU A 71 5.69 -20.32 7.63
C GLU A 71 6.32 -19.49 6.52
N CYS A 72 7.08 -18.46 6.90
CA CYS A 72 7.87 -17.66 5.95
C CYS A 72 9.14 -18.39 5.58
N ASP A 73 9.38 -18.61 4.29
CA ASP A 73 10.55 -19.33 3.76
C ASP A 73 11.89 -18.59 4.04
N ASP A 74 11.85 -17.27 4.24
CA ASP A 74 13.05 -16.45 4.41
C ASP A 74 13.51 -16.32 5.88
N CYS A 75 12.59 -16.35 6.86
CA CYS A 75 12.92 -16.17 8.29
C CYS A 75 12.33 -17.24 9.22
N SER A 76 11.49 -18.14 8.70
CA SER A 76 10.79 -19.18 9.47
C SER A 76 9.83 -18.64 10.54
N ASP A 77 9.39 -17.38 10.46
CA ASP A 77 8.31 -16.86 11.26
C ASP A 77 6.98 -17.50 10.83
N CYS A 78 6.13 -17.84 11.80
CA CYS A 78 4.86 -18.52 11.57
C CYS A 78 3.68 -17.56 11.79
N PHE A 79 2.71 -17.63 10.90
CA PHE A 79 1.52 -16.80 10.90
C PHE A 79 0.25 -17.62 10.98
N SER A 80 -0.82 -17.04 11.51
CA SER A 80 -2.12 -17.69 11.68
C SER A 80 -2.94 -17.73 10.38
N ASP A 81 -2.64 -16.85 9.43
CA ASP A 81 -3.28 -16.81 8.12
C ASP A 81 -2.32 -16.35 7.02
N GLU A 82 -2.72 -16.59 5.78
CA GLU A 82 -1.92 -16.31 4.58
C GLU A 82 -1.78 -14.81 4.30
N ASP A 83 -2.74 -13.99 4.73
CA ASP A 83 -2.71 -12.55 4.51
C ASP A 83 -1.67 -11.88 5.43
N ASP A 84 -1.55 -12.34 6.69
CA ASP A 84 -0.52 -11.89 7.63
C ASP A 84 0.88 -12.32 7.15
N LEU A 85 1.04 -13.56 6.64
CA LEU A 85 2.30 -13.98 6.01
C LEU A 85 2.68 -13.08 4.83
N ARG A 86 1.75 -12.79 3.93
CA ARG A 86 2.00 -11.91 2.78
C ARG A 86 2.35 -10.48 3.18
N GLU A 87 1.71 -9.94 4.21
CA GLU A 87 2.04 -8.61 4.73
C GLU A 87 3.48 -8.59 5.26
N HIS A 88 3.87 -9.58 6.04
CA HIS A 88 5.23 -9.77 6.53
C HIS A 88 6.26 -9.91 5.38
N GLU A 89 6.02 -10.77 4.39
CA GLU A 89 6.91 -10.95 3.24
C GLU A 89 7.12 -9.63 2.46
N VAL A 90 6.07 -8.83 2.33
CA VAL A 90 6.13 -7.51 1.68
C VAL A 90 6.91 -6.50 2.51
N GLU A 91 6.74 -6.47 3.83
CA GLU A 91 7.32 -5.46 4.70
C GLU A 91 8.78 -5.75 5.06
N ASP A 92 9.11 -7.00 5.36
CA ASP A 92 10.42 -7.39 5.89
C ASP A 92 11.34 -7.97 4.80
N HIS A 93 10.81 -8.74 3.84
CA HIS A 93 11.60 -9.38 2.79
C HIS A 93 11.49 -8.70 1.43
N TYR A 94 10.57 -7.74 1.28
CA TYR A 94 10.28 -7.07 0.00
C TYR A 94 9.95 -8.06 -1.12
N TYR A 95 9.30 -9.16 -0.76
CA TYR A 95 8.95 -10.26 -1.64
C TYR A 95 7.49 -10.16 -2.10
N CYS A 96 7.25 -10.48 -3.35
CA CYS A 96 5.92 -10.56 -3.94
C CYS A 96 5.62 -11.99 -4.35
N ASP A 97 4.93 -12.75 -3.50
CA ASP A 97 4.56 -14.13 -3.73
C ASP A 97 3.84 -14.36 -5.07
N PRO A 98 2.76 -13.65 -5.46
CA PRO A 98 2.08 -13.89 -6.74
C PRO A 98 2.95 -13.69 -7.98
N CYS A 99 4.10 -13.01 -7.87
CA CYS A 99 5.03 -12.75 -8.97
C CYS A 99 6.35 -13.47 -8.84
N ASP A 100 6.58 -14.17 -7.73
CA ASP A 100 7.84 -14.81 -7.35
C ASP A 100 9.03 -13.85 -7.56
N ARG A 101 8.98 -12.70 -6.87
CA ARG A 101 9.95 -11.62 -7.12
C ARG A 101 10.33 -10.82 -5.89
N TYR A 102 11.64 -10.68 -5.65
CA TYR A 102 12.23 -9.81 -4.64
C TYR A 102 12.52 -8.40 -5.16
N PHE A 103 12.46 -7.42 -4.26
CA PHE A 103 12.74 -6.02 -4.53
C PHE A 103 13.83 -5.50 -3.60
N GLN A 104 14.52 -4.42 -4.02
CA GLN A 104 15.64 -3.84 -3.25
C GLN A 104 15.20 -2.98 -2.08
N SER A 105 13.93 -2.63 -1.98
CA SER A 105 13.39 -1.78 -0.92
C SER A 105 11.87 -1.88 -0.83
N TYR A 106 11.35 -1.55 0.34
CA TYR A 106 9.91 -1.41 0.58
C TYR A 106 9.20 -0.48 -0.43
N SER A 107 9.83 0.64 -0.79
CA SER A 107 9.27 1.55 -1.79
C SER A 107 9.12 0.91 -3.17
N ASN A 108 10.08 0.05 -3.56
CA ASN A 108 10.05 -0.63 -4.85
C ASN A 108 8.95 -1.69 -4.91
N ILE A 109 8.80 -2.50 -3.85
CA ILE A 109 7.73 -3.51 -3.81
C ILE A 109 6.35 -2.84 -3.72
N ARG A 110 6.18 -1.81 -2.93
CA ARG A 110 4.92 -1.04 -2.87
C ARG A 110 4.56 -0.44 -4.23
N GLN A 111 5.52 0.09 -4.95
CA GLN A 111 5.30 0.58 -6.32
C GLN A 111 4.91 -0.56 -7.28
N HIS A 112 5.51 -1.73 -7.13
CA HIS A 112 5.15 -2.93 -7.91
C HIS A 112 3.73 -3.42 -7.59
N LEU A 113 3.37 -3.55 -6.32
CA LEU A 113 2.02 -3.96 -5.89
C LEU A 113 0.94 -2.95 -6.32
N ASN A 114 1.28 -1.67 -6.38
CA ASN A 114 0.41 -0.61 -6.90
C ASN A 114 0.45 -0.47 -8.44
N SER A 115 1.21 -1.31 -9.13
CA SER A 115 1.30 -1.32 -10.58
C SER A 115 0.18 -2.11 -11.24
N ARG A 116 0.17 -2.06 -12.57
CA ARG A 116 -0.76 -2.82 -13.44
C ARG A 116 -0.76 -4.33 -13.18
N VAL A 117 0.31 -4.88 -12.65
CA VAL A 117 0.44 -6.33 -12.42
C VAL A 117 -0.56 -6.82 -11.37
N HIS A 118 -0.72 -6.04 -10.28
CA HIS A 118 -1.57 -6.42 -9.15
C HIS A 118 -2.87 -5.60 -9.03
N ARG A 119 -2.90 -4.39 -9.55
CA ARG A 119 -4.07 -3.53 -9.46
C ARG A 119 -4.59 -3.15 -10.83
N ILE A 120 -5.79 -3.58 -11.14
CA ILE A 120 -6.55 -3.13 -12.30
C ILE A 120 -7.23 -1.80 -11.91
N SER A 121 -6.44 -0.73 -11.89
CA SER A 121 -6.98 0.62 -11.82
C SER A 121 -7.03 1.18 -13.23
N THR A 122 -8.22 1.51 -13.72
CA THR A 122 -8.40 2.17 -15.01
C THR A 122 -8.79 3.62 -14.78
N LEU A 123 -7.88 4.50 -15.16
CA LEU A 123 -8.10 5.94 -15.18
C LEU A 123 -8.12 6.40 -16.63
N ASP A 124 -9.30 6.72 -17.12
CA ASP A 124 -9.40 7.26 -18.48
C ASP A 124 -9.02 8.74 -18.49
N CYS A 125 -8.19 9.11 -19.47
CA CYS A 125 -7.91 10.50 -19.73
C CYS A 125 -9.23 11.22 -20.07
N PRO A 126 -9.60 12.26 -19.33
CA PRO A 126 -10.88 12.92 -19.54
C PRO A 126 -10.99 13.62 -20.91
N PHE A 127 -9.87 13.88 -21.57
CA PHE A 127 -9.81 14.56 -22.86
C PHE A 127 -9.82 13.61 -24.06
N CYS A 128 -8.96 12.61 -24.07
CA CYS A 128 -8.78 11.69 -25.21
C CYS A 128 -9.25 10.26 -24.96
N LYS A 129 -9.76 9.96 -23.78
CA LYS A 129 -10.24 8.64 -23.34
C LYS A 129 -9.17 7.54 -23.31
N LYS A 130 -7.91 7.89 -23.47
CA LYS A 130 -6.81 6.94 -23.30
C LYS A 130 -6.83 6.40 -21.88
N THR A 131 -6.85 5.09 -21.74
CA THR A 131 -6.79 4.42 -20.44
C THR A 131 -5.36 4.44 -19.89
N CYS A 132 -5.21 4.88 -18.65
CA CYS A 132 -3.99 4.88 -17.87
C CYS A 132 -4.18 3.99 -16.64
N ASN A 133 -3.16 3.26 -16.23
CA ASN A 133 -3.26 2.31 -15.12
C ASN A 133 -3.09 2.97 -13.75
N THR A 134 -2.49 4.16 -13.69
CA THR A 134 -2.22 4.89 -12.46
C THR A 134 -2.44 6.39 -12.67
N ALA A 135 -2.67 7.11 -11.58
CA ALA A 135 -2.76 8.57 -11.59
C ALA A 135 -1.46 9.22 -12.11
N THR A 136 -0.29 8.64 -11.75
CA THR A 136 1.01 9.05 -12.30
C THR A 136 1.03 8.92 -13.83
N GLY A 137 0.57 7.80 -14.37
CA GLY A 137 0.51 7.57 -15.82
C GLY A 137 -0.38 8.56 -16.54
N LEU A 138 -1.56 8.88 -15.97
CA LEU A 138 -2.47 9.90 -16.50
C LEU A 138 -1.83 11.29 -16.50
N VAL A 139 -1.26 11.69 -15.38
CA VAL A 139 -0.62 13.02 -15.24
C VAL A 139 0.59 13.14 -16.17
N HIS A 140 1.41 12.10 -16.25
CA HIS A 140 2.56 12.07 -17.16
C HIS A 140 2.13 12.21 -18.64
N HIS A 141 1.05 11.51 -19.05
CA HIS A 141 0.48 11.67 -20.38
C HIS A 141 0.09 13.14 -20.70
N LEU A 142 -0.46 13.86 -19.72
CA LEU A 142 -0.83 15.26 -19.88
C LEU A 142 0.40 16.19 -19.85
N GLU A 143 1.35 15.97 -18.92
CA GLU A 143 2.56 16.82 -18.78
C GLU A 143 3.50 16.74 -19.99
N GLN A 144 3.53 15.60 -20.67
CA GLN A 144 4.38 15.42 -21.86
C GLN A 144 3.75 15.96 -23.15
N GLY A 145 2.57 16.58 -23.06
CA GLY A 145 1.87 17.04 -24.27
C GLY A 145 1.40 15.90 -25.18
N ALA A 146 1.33 14.68 -24.65
CA ALA A 146 0.99 13.49 -25.43
C ALA A 146 -0.53 13.32 -25.65
N CYS A 147 -1.35 14.21 -25.08
CA CYS A 147 -2.80 14.19 -25.25
C CYS A 147 -3.22 14.94 -26.51
N PRO A 148 -3.79 14.27 -27.53
CA PRO A 148 -4.17 14.96 -28.76
C PRO A 148 -5.32 15.97 -28.57
N ASN A 149 -6.13 15.77 -27.55
CA ASN A 149 -7.34 16.57 -27.28
C ASN A 149 -7.14 17.63 -26.19
N ALA A 150 -5.94 17.72 -25.62
CA ALA A 150 -5.61 18.74 -24.62
C ALA A 150 -4.20 19.28 -24.89
N PRO A 151 -4.06 20.55 -25.29
CA PRO A 151 -2.75 21.16 -25.56
C PRO A 151 -2.05 21.56 -24.25
N LEU A 152 -1.95 20.59 -23.33
CA LEU A 152 -1.32 20.72 -22.04
C LEU A 152 0.16 20.32 -22.15
N ASP A 153 0.97 21.01 -21.39
CA ASP A 153 2.36 20.70 -21.11
C ASP A 153 2.61 20.86 -19.60
N ARG A 154 3.82 20.61 -19.16
CA ARG A 154 4.19 20.73 -17.75
C ARG A 154 3.85 22.12 -17.16
N ASP A 155 4.11 23.17 -17.91
CA ASP A 155 3.98 24.54 -17.43
C ASP A 155 2.51 24.99 -17.38
N LYS A 156 1.73 24.65 -18.40
CA LYS A 156 0.29 24.88 -18.42
C LYS A 156 -0.42 24.08 -17.34
N LEU A 157 0.00 22.81 -17.14
CA LEU A 157 -0.56 21.97 -16.08
C LEU A 157 -0.25 22.55 -14.70
N TYR A 158 0.98 23.08 -14.49
CA TYR A 158 1.32 23.76 -13.25
C TYR A 158 0.45 25.00 -13.02
N GLN A 159 0.24 25.83 -14.03
CA GLN A 159 -0.64 27.00 -13.91
C GLN A 159 -2.06 26.60 -13.53
N ALA A 160 -2.61 25.58 -14.18
CA ALA A 160 -3.95 25.05 -13.87
C ALA A 160 -4.07 24.50 -12.44
N VAL A 161 -3.06 23.77 -11.98
CA VAL A 161 -3.00 23.26 -10.59
C VAL A 161 -2.86 24.42 -9.62
N ARG A 162 -1.99 25.40 -9.89
CA ARG A 162 -1.73 26.55 -9.02
C ARG A 162 -2.97 27.41 -8.80
N GLN A 163 -3.80 27.59 -9.82
CA GLN A 163 -5.08 28.31 -9.70
C GLN A 163 -6.05 27.62 -8.73
N ARG A 164 -6.00 26.28 -8.63
CA ARG A 164 -6.87 25.48 -7.76
C ARG A 164 -6.27 25.21 -6.39
N ASP A 165 -4.99 25.45 -6.27
CA ASP A 165 -4.23 25.30 -5.02
C ASP A 165 -3.73 26.67 -4.52
N PRO A 166 -4.63 27.62 -4.20
CA PRO A 166 -4.25 28.95 -3.75
C PRO A 166 -3.44 28.91 -2.45
N LYS A 167 -3.67 27.88 -1.63
CA LYS A 167 -2.95 27.69 -0.36
C LYS A 167 -1.59 27.03 -0.54
N GLY A 168 -1.27 26.52 -1.73
CA GLY A 168 -0.02 25.83 -2.02
C GLY A 168 0.12 24.51 -1.27
N LEU A 169 -0.92 23.67 -1.29
CA LEU A 169 -0.89 22.36 -0.64
C LEU A 169 0.14 21.43 -1.30
N ILE A 170 0.18 21.44 -2.63
CA ILE A 170 1.13 20.66 -3.42
C ILE A 170 1.95 21.53 -4.38
N SER A 171 1.46 22.73 -4.76
CA SER A 171 2.11 23.62 -5.70
C SER A 171 2.89 24.74 -4.99
N LYS A 172 4.10 25.01 -5.45
CA LYS A 172 4.92 26.10 -4.90
C LYS A 172 4.43 27.45 -5.43
N ASN A 173 4.39 28.45 -4.57
CA ASN A 173 4.10 29.82 -4.99
C ASN A 173 5.39 30.51 -5.46
N LEU A 174 5.62 30.49 -6.76
CA LEU A 174 6.82 31.06 -7.37
C LEU A 174 6.53 32.47 -7.87
N LEU A 175 6.96 33.48 -7.12
CA LEU A 175 6.83 34.87 -7.52
C LEU A 175 7.68 35.12 -8.78
N GLY A 176 7.06 35.74 -9.81
CA GLY A 176 7.78 36.08 -11.05
C GLY A 176 8.11 34.88 -11.95
N TRP A 177 7.43 33.73 -11.76
CA TRP A 177 7.63 32.59 -12.66
C TRP A 177 6.90 32.84 -13.99
N HIS A 178 7.65 32.79 -15.10
CA HIS A 178 7.16 33.07 -16.45
C HIS A 178 7.23 31.86 -17.39
N GLY A 179 7.35 30.64 -16.83
CA GLY A 179 7.49 29.40 -17.57
C GLY A 179 8.89 28.80 -17.47
N SER A 180 9.02 27.59 -17.97
CA SER A 180 10.30 26.89 -18.02
C SER A 180 11.14 27.35 -19.18
N PRO A 181 12.45 27.56 -18.99
CA PRO A 181 13.32 27.88 -20.12
C PRO A 181 13.35 26.71 -21.11
N THR A 182 13.37 27.03 -22.40
CA THR A 182 13.57 26.07 -23.48
C THR A 182 15.03 26.21 -23.96
N TYR A 183 15.70 25.08 -24.01
CA TYR A 183 17.09 25.00 -24.45
C TYR A 183 17.15 24.32 -25.81
N ARG A 184 18.18 24.64 -26.58
CA ARG A 184 18.46 24.01 -27.86
C ARG A 184 19.91 23.55 -27.92
N ALA A 185 20.07 22.24 -28.16
CA ALA A 185 21.39 21.68 -28.42
C ALA A 185 21.93 22.18 -29.77
N THR A 186 23.21 22.48 -29.83
CA THR A 186 23.91 22.85 -31.07
C THR A 186 25.17 22.02 -31.24
N GLU A 187 25.69 21.91 -32.45
CA GLU A 187 26.95 21.21 -32.76
C GLU A 187 28.15 21.70 -31.92
N ARG A 188 28.09 22.92 -31.39
CA ARG A 188 29.11 23.47 -30.49
C ARG A 188 29.24 22.72 -29.18
N ALA A 189 28.23 21.94 -28.81
CA ALA A 189 28.26 21.09 -27.61
C ALA A 189 29.07 19.79 -27.81
N TYR A 190 29.59 19.55 -29.04
CA TYR A 190 30.40 18.38 -29.30
C TYR A 190 31.77 18.49 -28.65
N ASN A 191 32.11 17.54 -27.79
CA ASN A 191 33.41 17.41 -27.16
C ASN A 191 34.25 16.37 -27.91
N PRO A 192 35.31 16.80 -28.65
CA PRO A 192 36.13 15.89 -29.44
C PRO A 192 36.89 14.85 -28.60
N THR A 193 37.29 15.23 -27.38
CA THR A 193 38.03 14.37 -26.48
C THR A 193 37.14 13.22 -25.98
N ALA A 194 35.90 13.52 -25.61
CA ALA A 194 34.90 12.55 -25.17
C ALA A 194 34.17 11.85 -26.34
N ARG A 195 34.35 12.36 -27.58
CA ARG A 195 33.60 11.90 -28.77
C ARG A 195 32.09 11.92 -28.57
N ALA A 196 31.57 12.90 -27.86
CA ALA A 196 30.16 12.99 -27.45
C ALA A 196 29.72 14.44 -27.31
N TYR A 197 28.41 14.67 -27.32
CA TYR A 197 27.80 15.95 -27.01
C TYR A 197 27.70 16.15 -25.50
N GLU A 198 28.25 17.24 -24.98
CA GLU A 198 28.31 17.52 -23.55
C GLU A 198 27.21 18.51 -23.13
N CYS A 199 26.50 18.21 -22.05
CA CYS A 199 25.54 19.10 -21.45
C CYS A 199 26.27 20.21 -20.66
N TYR A 200 26.16 21.45 -21.09
CA TYR A 200 26.79 22.61 -20.45
C TYR A 200 26.25 22.95 -19.04
N LEU A 201 25.15 22.30 -18.62
CA LEU A 201 24.55 22.48 -17.28
C LEU A 201 25.01 21.44 -16.26
N CYS A 202 25.26 20.19 -16.69
CA CYS A 202 25.60 19.09 -15.78
C CYS A 202 26.75 18.19 -16.25
N HIS A 203 27.40 18.55 -17.37
CA HIS A 203 28.54 17.86 -17.96
C HIS A 203 28.31 16.39 -18.34
N ARG A 204 27.04 15.96 -18.42
CA ARG A 204 26.69 14.62 -18.90
C ARG A 204 26.90 14.53 -20.41
N HIS A 205 27.43 13.42 -20.87
CA HIS A 205 27.73 13.15 -22.27
C HIS A 205 26.64 12.34 -22.97
N PHE A 206 26.39 12.66 -24.24
CA PHE A 206 25.37 12.03 -25.09
C PHE A 206 25.95 11.69 -26.47
N GLY A 207 25.63 10.51 -26.98
CA GLY A 207 26.14 10.05 -28.29
C GLY A 207 25.53 10.76 -29.50
N ALA A 208 24.40 11.47 -29.30
CA ALA A 208 23.72 12.20 -30.38
C ALA A 208 23.21 13.54 -29.90
N LEU A 209 23.18 14.52 -30.84
CA LEU A 209 22.67 15.86 -30.58
C LEU A 209 21.22 15.87 -30.10
N ASN A 210 20.35 15.05 -30.74
CA ASN A 210 18.97 14.93 -30.33
C ASN A 210 18.79 14.39 -28.91
N SER A 211 19.69 13.52 -28.45
CA SER A 211 19.69 13.02 -27.07
C SER A 211 20.05 14.12 -26.07
N LEU A 212 21.03 14.97 -26.43
CA LEU A 212 21.37 16.15 -25.64
C LEU A 212 20.21 17.15 -25.61
N ASP A 213 19.56 17.40 -26.76
CA ASP A 213 18.41 18.32 -26.84
C ASP A 213 17.24 17.85 -25.97
N SER A 214 16.91 16.55 -26.03
CA SER A 214 15.90 15.92 -25.18
C SER A 214 16.26 16.02 -23.69
N HIS A 215 17.53 15.80 -23.33
CA HIS A 215 18.02 15.94 -21.95
C HIS A 215 17.92 17.38 -21.45
N LEU A 216 18.34 18.37 -22.23
CA LEU A 216 18.28 19.80 -21.87
C LEU A 216 16.84 20.25 -21.59
N ASN A 217 15.87 19.74 -22.35
CA ASN A 217 14.45 20.08 -22.21
C ASN A 217 13.69 19.16 -21.26
N SER A 218 14.34 18.12 -20.74
CA SER A 218 13.77 17.24 -19.71
C SER A 218 13.61 17.94 -18.36
N THR A 219 13.02 17.29 -17.40
CA THR A 219 12.84 17.83 -16.04
C THR A 219 14.14 17.95 -15.24
N VAL A 220 15.28 17.40 -15.74
CA VAL A 220 16.57 17.38 -15.03
C VAL A 220 17.04 18.80 -14.67
N HIS A 221 16.94 19.75 -15.61
CA HIS A 221 17.38 21.14 -15.42
C HIS A 221 16.26 22.12 -15.08
N LYS A 222 15.03 21.60 -14.94
CA LYS A 222 13.88 22.46 -14.58
C LYS A 222 13.78 22.61 -13.06
N GLN A 223 13.27 23.76 -12.65
CA GLN A 223 13.04 24.04 -11.23
C GLN A 223 11.87 23.20 -10.67
N ALA A 224 11.90 22.94 -9.36
CA ALA A 224 10.82 22.27 -8.66
C ALA A 224 9.59 23.18 -8.57
N LEU A 225 8.46 22.69 -9.09
CA LEU A 225 7.17 23.39 -9.09
C LEU A 225 6.24 22.88 -7.99
N TYR A 226 6.50 21.70 -7.46
CA TYR A 226 5.64 21.01 -6.52
C TYR A 226 6.42 20.56 -5.28
N HIS A 227 5.70 20.26 -4.22
CA HIS A 227 6.24 19.65 -3.01
C HIS A 227 5.25 18.62 -2.44
N CYS A 228 5.73 17.73 -1.58
CA CYS A 228 4.88 16.82 -0.84
C CYS A 228 3.95 17.61 0.11
N PRO A 229 2.64 17.31 0.16
CA PRO A 229 1.72 17.94 1.10
C PRO A 229 1.98 17.54 2.56
N ASN A 230 2.67 16.42 2.80
CA ASN A 230 3.12 16.05 4.13
C ASN A 230 4.29 16.96 4.55
N ARG A 231 4.05 17.83 5.53
CA ARG A 231 5.04 18.80 6.00
C ARG A 231 6.31 18.16 6.57
N SER A 232 6.20 16.96 7.12
CA SER A 232 7.35 16.22 7.65
C SER A 232 8.21 15.59 6.55
N CYS A 233 7.68 15.40 5.35
CA CYS A 233 8.38 14.77 4.23
C CYS A 233 9.39 15.72 3.56
N GLY A 234 9.06 17.00 3.38
CA GLY A 234 9.94 18.04 2.85
C GLY A 234 10.43 17.82 1.39
N ARG A 235 9.98 16.78 0.68
CA ARG A 235 10.43 16.48 -0.68
C ARG A 235 9.81 17.43 -1.71
N GLU A 236 10.64 17.87 -2.64
CA GLU A 236 10.24 18.73 -3.76
C GLU A 236 10.28 17.99 -5.10
N TYR A 237 9.39 18.36 -6.00
CA TYR A 237 9.22 17.70 -7.29
C TYR A 237 9.17 18.70 -8.44
N LYS A 238 9.81 18.33 -9.55
CA LYS A 238 9.88 19.14 -10.76
C LYS A 238 8.65 18.97 -11.66
N SER A 239 7.86 17.93 -11.44
CA SER A 239 6.67 17.58 -12.20
C SER A 239 5.52 17.16 -11.29
N LEU A 240 4.28 17.32 -11.76
CA LEU A 240 3.10 16.83 -11.06
C LEU A 240 3.10 15.29 -11.01
N ALA A 241 3.51 14.65 -12.11
CA ALA A 241 3.68 13.19 -12.13
C ALA A 241 4.65 12.70 -11.04
N GLY A 242 5.72 13.47 -10.74
CA GLY A 242 6.66 13.13 -9.68
C GLY A 242 6.06 13.15 -8.27
N VAL A 243 5.25 14.17 -7.94
CA VAL A 243 4.59 14.21 -6.63
C VAL A 243 3.47 13.18 -6.53
N ILE A 244 2.71 12.94 -7.61
CA ILE A 244 1.67 11.91 -7.63
C ILE A 244 2.30 10.52 -7.45
N ASN A 245 3.39 10.19 -8.14
CA ASN A 245 4.10 8.92 -7.97
C ASN A 245 4.61 8.72 -6.53
N HIS A 246 5.11 9.78 -5.92
CA HIS A 246 5.50 9.72 -4.51
C HIS A 246 4.32 9.45 -3.57
N LEU A 247 3.16 10.05 -3.83
CA LEU A 247 1.95 9.79 -3.05
C LEU A 247 1.39 8.39 -3.32
N GLU A 248 1.44 7.90 -4.56
CA GLU A 248 1.04 6.53 -4.93
C GLU A 248 1.92 5.46 -4.29
N SER A 249 3.21 5.75 -4.06
CA SER A 249 4.11 4.83 -3.38
C SER A 249 3.85 4.71 -1.87
N GLU A 250 2.96 5.55 -1.34
CA GLU A 250 2.64 5.65 0.10
C GLU A 250 3.86 5.87 1.02
N SER A 251 5.04 6.16 0.45
CA SER A 251 6.33 6.25 1.16
C SER A 251 6.42 7.35 2.23
N CYS A 252 5.45 8.25 2.29
CA CYS A 252 5.35 9.29 3.32
C CYS A 252 4.04 9.21 4.12
N GLU A 253 3.26 8.16 3.94
CA GLU A 253 2.02 7.87 4.68
C GLU A 253 0.97 9.00 4.68
N PHE A 254 1.09 9.94 3.73
CA PHE A 254 0.17 11.09 3.67
C PHE A 254 -1.23 10.68 3.21
N MET A 255 -1.30 9.76 2.23
CA MET A 255 -2.59 9.29 1.72
C MET A 255 -2.43 7.90 1.06
N ARG A 256 -3.49 7.12 1.10
CA ARG A 256 -3.56 5.79 0.47
C ARG A 256 -3.65 5.90 -1.05
N PHE A 257 -3.15 4.87 -1.74
CA PHE A 257 -3.15 4.78 -3.22
C PHE A 257 -4.51 5.06 -3.84
N GLU A 258 -5.58 4.44 -3.34
CA GLU A 258 -6.95 4.60 -3.85
C GLU A 258 -7.44 6.06 -3.74
N SER A 259 -7.01 6.76 -2.70
CA SER A 259 -7.33 8.17 -2.52
C SER A 259 -6.61 9.05 -3.53
N VAL A 260 -5.36 8.72 -3.88
CA VAL A 260 -4.62 9.40 -4.94
C VAL A 260 -5.33 9.23 -6.28
N GLN A 261 -5.76 7.99 -6.62
CA GLN A 261 -6.48 7.69 -7.87
C GLN A 261 -7.80 8.47 -7.98
N ARG A 262 -8.53 8.63 -6.89
CA ARG A 262 -9.78 9.42 -6.85
C ARG A 262 -9.51 10.91 -6.99
N ASN A 263 -8.53 11.43 -6.26
CA ASN A 263 -8.26 12.87 -6.21
C ASN A 263 -7.67 13.42 -7.51
N VAL A 264 -6.87 12.62 -8.24
CA VAL A 264 -6.30 13.07 -9.51
C VAL A 264 -7.37 13.44 -10.53
N LYS A 265 -8.51 12.75 -10.55
CA LYS A 265 -9.65 13.07 -11.43
C LYS A 265 -10.17 14.49 -11.22
N THR A 266 -10.13 14.98 -9.98
CA THR A 266 -10.52 16.36 -9.64
C THR A 266 -9.48 17.39 -10.09
N ILE A 267 -8.19 17.01 -10.03
CA ILE A 267 -7.08 17.88 -10.45
C ILE A 267 -7.11 18.08 -11.97
N VAL A 268 -7.39 17.03 -12.74
CA VAL A 268 -7.37 17.04 -14.21
C VAL A 268 -8.76 17.16 -14.87
N ASP A 269 -9.75 17.73 -14.18
CA ASP A 269 -11.11 17.88 -14.70
C ASP A 269 -11.15 18.83 -15.91
N PRO A 270 -11.60 18.36 -17.11
CA PRO A 270 -11.67 19.15 -18.33
C PRO A 270 -12.51 20.43 -18.21
N ARG A 271 -13.62 20.35 -17.46
CA ARG A 271 -14.53 21.50 -17.28
C ARG A 271 -13.88 22.67 -16.56
N ARG A 272 -12.75 22.41 -15.90
CA ARG A 272 -12.01 23.40 -15.13
C ARG A 272 -10.64 23.70 -15.70
N MET A 273 -10.10 22.85 -16.62
CA MET A 273 -8.77 23.02 -17.19
C MET A 273 -8.76 23.70 -18.56
N ILE A 274 -9.89 23.75 -19.27
CA ILE A 274 -10.01 24.31 -20.64
C ILE A 274 -10.35 25.82 -20.64
N ALA A 275 -10.47 26.43 -19.48
CA ALA A 275 -10.71 27.88 -19.39
C ALA A 275 -9.39 28.67 -19.49
N PHE A 276 -8.66 28.50 -20.61
CA PHE A 276 -7.51 29.31 -20.99
C PHE A 276 -7.67 29.91 -22.37
#